data_5f7920f143884949278996a2a872941b
#
_entry.id   5f7920f143884949278996a2a872941b
#
_cell.length_a   1.000
_cell.length_b   1.000
_cell.length_c   1.000
_cell.angle_alpha   90.00
_cell.angle_beta   90.00
_cell.angle_gamma   90.00
#
_symmetry.space_group_name_H-M   'P 1'
#
loop_
_entity.id
_entity.type
_entity.pdbx_description
1 polymer ?
#
loop_
_entity_poly.entity_id
_entity_poly.type
_entity_poly.pdbx_seq_one_letter_code
_entity_poly.pdbx_strand_id
1 'polypeptide(L)'
;LISKCISSMPNTYLLSEVHPTTHLNLGNNTEFRPTDVISLCRYGKLPNIDELSRNILESSVKRVSEFLSEIGSRLVIREHTHSDYCVGDRETGYSEVVKSLSHSFTIKSVVTIRDPIDSYLSLKNNDWAHFSPNNFEEYCRRYVTFLDNYDNSQVFKYEAFVENPIEQMKLICEYMELDFVDSFLDFFDTAVVTGDSGRKSSNISKRTRREVSNEMQEEIKKSQSYRTIADRFHYEL
;
A
#
# COMPACT_ATOMS: atom_id res chain seq x y z
N LEU A 1 6.51 2.15 -6.74
CA LEU A 1 7.70 1.59 -7.38
C LEU A 1 7.77 0.08 -7.21
N ILE A 2 7.93 -0.44 -5.99
CA ILE A 2 8.10 -1.88 -5.72
C ILE A 2 6.96 -2.70 -6.34
N SER A 3 5.71 -2.25 -6.22
CA SER A 3 4.57 -2.92 -6.84
C SER A 3 4.66 -3.03 -8.37
N LYS A 4 5.22 -2.01 -9.05
CA LYS A 4 5.50 -2.08 -10.49
C LYS A 4 6.54 -3.13 -10.81
N CYS A 5 7.58 -3.23 -9.99
CA CYS A 5 8.60 -4.27 -10.15
C CYS A 5 8.03 -5.67 -9.92
N ILE A 6 7.18 -5.86 -8.90
CA ILE A 6 6.47 -7.13 -8.67
C ILE A 6 5.60 -7.51 -9.86
N SER A 7 4.84 -6.56 -10.41
CA SER A 7 3.97 -6.84 -11.57
C SER A 7 4.74 -7.13 -12.87
N SER A 8 6.05 -6.90 -12.88
CA SER A 8 6.93 -7.24 -13.99
C SER A 8 7.59 -8.63 -13.84
N MET A 9 7.27 -9.38 -12.77
CA MET A 9 7.75 -10.76 -12.62
C MET A 9 6.95 -11.71 -13.50
N PRO A 10 7.55 -12.82 -13.96
CA PRO A 10 6.87 -13.82 -14.77
C PRO A 10 5.63 -14.36 -14.05
N ASN A 11 4.59 -14.65 -14.83
CA ASN A 11 3.38 -15.29 -14.35
C ASN A 11 2.76 -14.62 -13.11
N THR A 12 2.99 -13.31 -12.92
CA THR A 12 2.53 -12.54 -11.77
C THR A 12 1.55 -11.45 -12.18
N TYR A 13 0.37 -11.46 -11.59
CA TYR A 13 -0.67 -10.46 -11.81
C TYR A 13 -0.93 -9.68 -10.53
N LEU A 14 -0.91 -8.36 -10.61
CA LEU A 14 -1.09 -7.45 -9.48
C LEU A 14 -2.43 -6.72 -9.55
N LEU A 15 -3.25 -6.88 -8.52
CA LEU A 15 -4.37 -5.97 -8.25
C LEU A 15 -3.89 -4.88 -7.29
N SER A 16 -3.93 -3.64 -7.73
CA SER A 16 -3.37 -2.50 -6.99
C SER A 16 -4.45 -1.68 -6.30
N GLU A 17 -4.18 -1.25 -5.07
CA GLU A 17 -5.03 -0.39 -4.25
C GLU A 17 -6.39 -0.99 -3.93
N VAL A 18 -6.40 -2.28 -3.60
CA VAL A 18 -7.61 -3.01 -3.23
C VAL A 18 -8.05 -2.64 -1.83
N HIS A 19 -9.33 -2.32 -1.67
CA HIS A 19 -9.96 -2.11 -0.37
C HIS A 19 -11.47 -2.28 -0.48
N PRO A 20 -12.14 -3.16 0.30
CA PRO A 20 -13.56 -3.46 0.11
C PRO A 20 -14.50 -2.32 0.54
N THR A 21 -14.13 -1.58 1.57
CA THR A 21 -15.03 -0.62 2.23
C THR A 21 -14.58 0.84 2.13
N THR A 22 -13.55 1.15 1.33
CA THR A 22 -13.07 2.53 1.18
C THR A 22 -14.15 3.48 0.69
N HIS A 23 -14.15 4.69 1.23
CA HIS A 23 -14.96 5.81 0.75
C HIS A 23 -14.10 6.87 0.02
N LEU A 24 -12.79 6.65 -0.10
CA LEU A 24 -11.91 7.52 -0.85
C LEU A 24 -12.28 7.49 -2.33
N ASN A 25 -12.29 8.64 -2.98
CA ASN A 25 -12.70 8.84 -4.36
C ASN A 25 -14.16 8.51 -4.69
N LEU A 26 -15.01 8.36 -3.67
CA LEU A 26 -16.46 8.24 -3.82
C LEU A 26 -17.17 9.60 -3.62
N GLY A 27 -16.52 10.69 -4.01
CA GLY A 27 -17.12 12.02 -4.01
C GLY A 27 -18.16 12.23 -5.11
N ASN A 28 -18.76 13.44 -5.14
CA ASN A 28 -19.80 13.79 -6.10
C ASN A 28 -19.42 13.69 -7.58
N ASN A 29 -18.13 13.60 -7.88
CA ASN A 29 -17.57 13.50 -9.24
C ASN A 29 -17.02 12.09 -9.56
N THR A 30 -17.46 11.07 -8.84
CA THR A 30 -17.03 9.69 -9.11
C THR A 30 -17.53 9.26 -10.50
N GLU A 31 -16.62 8.81 -11.34
CA GLU A 31 -17.00 8.25 -12.63
C GLU A 31 -17.98 7.08 -12.46
N PHE A 32 -19.04 7.10 -13.24
CA PHE A 32 -19.95 5.96 -13.31
C PHE A 32 -19.24 4.75 -13.92
N ARG A 33 -19.14 3.68 -13.15
CA ARG A 33 -18.51 2.42 -13.56
C ARG A 33 -19.54 1.28 -13.50
N PRO A 34 -20.22 0.99 -14.58
CA PRO A 34 -21.32 -0.01 -14.59
C PRO A 34 -20.87 -1.43 -14.23
N THR A 35 -19.58 -1.71 -14.29
CA THR A 35 -18.99 -3.00 -13.88
C THR A 35 -18.58 -3.07 -12.41
N ASP A 36 -18.63 -1.97 -11.68
CA ASP A 36 -18.30 -1.92 -10.25
C ASP A 36 -19.53 -2.19 -9.40
N VAL A 37 -19.75 -3.47 -9.10
CA VAL A 37 -20.92 -3.94 -8.35
C VAL A 37 -20.98 -3.32 -6.94
N ILE A 38 -19.85 -3.14 -6.27
CA ILE A 38 -19.82 -2.54 -4.92
C ILE A 38 -20.31 -1.09 -4.96
N SER A 39 -19.79 -0.30 -5.89
CA SER A 39 -20.24 1.08 -6.06
C SER A 39 -21.72 1.16 -6.42
N LEU A 40 -22.21 0.30 -7.31
CA LEU A 40 -23.63 0.23 -7.67
C LEU A 40 -24.52 -0.12 -6.46
N CYS A 41 -24.10 -1.06 -5.62
CA CYS A 41 -24.79 -1.40 -4.38
C CYS A 41 -24.84 -0.22 -3.40
N ARG A 42 -23.76 0.56 -3.29
CA ARG A 42 -23.73 1.79 -2.49
C ARG A 42 -24.69 2.86 -3.01
N TYR A 43 -24.69 3.09 -4.32
CA TYR A 43 -25.67 3.98 -4.95
C TYR A 43 -27.12 3.54 -4.70
N GLY A 44 -27.36 2.22 -4.77
CA GLY A 44 -28.66 1.62 -4.43
C GLY A 44 -29.00 1.63 -2.94
N LYS A 45 -28.10 2.11 -2.06
CA LYS A 45 -28.28 2.17 -0.61
C LYS A 45 -28.69 0.82 0.01
N LEU A 46 -28.04 -0.26 -0.44
CA LEU A 46 -28.29 -1.58 0.11
C LEU A 46 -27.92 -1.62 1.61
N PRO A 47 -28.71 -2.30 2.45
CA PRO A 47 -28.38 -2.47 3.86
C PRO A 47 -27.12 -3.32 4.03
N ASN A 48 -26.39 -3.10 5.14
CA ASN A 48 -25.17 -3.84 5.50
C ASN A 48 -24.10 -3.85 4.38
N ILE A 49 -23.97 -2.73 3.68
CA ILE A 49 -23.15 -2.60 2.47
C ILE A 49 -21.69 -2.96 2.70
N ASP A 50 -21.12 -2.67 3.88
CA ASP A 50 -19.72 -2.95 4.18
C ASP A 50 -19.47 -4.46 4.30
N GLU A 51 -20.35 -5.21 4.94
CA GLU A 51 -20.29 -6.67 5.01
C GLU A 51 -20.47 -7.28 3.62
N LEU A 52 -21.45 -6.80 2.86
CA LEU A 52 -21.65 -7.24 1.47
C LEU A 52 -20.43 -6.95 0.61
N SER A 53 -19.78 -5.80 0.78
CA SER A 53 -18.59 -5.42 0.02
C SER A 53 -17.40 -6.36 0.32
N ARG A 54 -17.21 -6.77 1.57
CA ARG A 54 -16.19 -7.76 1.95
C ARG A 54 -16.47 -9.12 1.27
N ASN A 55 -17.70 -9.58 1.30
CA ASN A 55 -18.11 -10.85 0.69
C ASN A 55 -17.96 -10.83 -0.83
N ILE A 56 -18.28 -9.70 -1.49
CA ILE A 56 -18.06 -9.52 -2.92
C ILE A 56 -16.57 -9.54 -3.25
N LEU A 57 -15.75 -8.84 -2.46
CA LEU A 57 -14.30 -8.85 -2.65
C LEU A 57 -13.74 -10.28 -2.52
N GLU A 58 -14.06 -10.99 -1.44
CA GLU A 58 -13.59 -12.36 -1.20
C GLU A 58 -13.95 -13.28 -2.37
N SER A 59 -15.22 -13.27 -2.78
CA SER A 59 -15.71 -14.10 -3.90
C SER A 59 -15.01 -13.75 -5.22
N SER A 60 -14.78 -12.46 -5.47
CA SER A 60 -14.11 -11.99 -6.69
C SER A 60 -12.63 -12.38 -6.71
N VAL A 61 -11.92 -12.19 -5.58
CA VAL A 61 -10.51 -12.57 -5.45
C VAL A 61 -10.34 -14.09 -5.58
N LYS A 62 -11.24 -14.87 -4.99
CA LYS A 62 -11.23 -16.33 -5.14
C LYS A 62 -11.34 -16.73 -6.60
N ARG A 63 -12.29 -16.15 -7.33
CA ARG A 63 -12.49 -16.47 -8.76
C ARG A 63 -11.30 -16.06 -9.62
N VAL A 64 -10.70 -14.90 -9.37
CA VAL A 64 -9.48 -14.43 -10.07
C VAL A 64 -8.31 -15.36 -9.75
N SER A 65 -8.13 -15.75 -8.49
CA SER A 65 -7.06 -16.65 -8.06
C SER A 65 -7.18 -18.04 -8.71
N GLU A 66 -8.38 -18.60 -8.75
CA GLU A 66 -8.66 -19.88 -9.43
C GLU A 66 -8.27 -19.80 -10.92
N PHE A 67 -8.76 -18.77 -11.63
CA PHE A 67 -8.45 -18.56 -13.05
C PHE A 67 -6.94 -18.43 -13.30
N LEU A 68 -6.24 -17.65 -12.47
CA LEU A 68 -4.79 -17.48 -12.62
C LEU A 68 -4.03 -18.79 -12.32
N SER A 69 -4.48 -19.56 -11.35
CA SER A 69 -3.90 -20.87 -11.04
C SER A 69 -4.04 -21.86 -12.19
N GLU A 70 -5.19 -21.86 -12.91
CA GLU A 70 -5.43 -22.69 -14.08
C GLU A 70 -4.42 -22.44 -15.22
N ILE A 71 -3.91 -21.21 -15.33
CA ILE A 71 -2.91 -20.81 -16.32
C ILE A 71 -1.46 -20.75 -15.76
N GLY A 72 -1.25 -21.32 -14.56
CA GLY A 72 0.08 -21.36 -13.93
C GLY A 72 0.59 -20.02 -13.41
N SER A 73 -0.31 -19.10 -13.10
CA SER A 73 0.03 -17.73 -12.67
C SER A 73 -0.31 -17.48 -11.20
N ARG A 74 0.27 -16.41 -10.63
CA ARG A 74 0.11 -15.98 -9.24
C ARG A 74 -0.64 -14.66 -9.15
N LEU A 75 -1.49 -14.53 -8.14
CA LEU A 75 -2.16 -13.27 -7.79
C LEU A 75 -1.41 -12.58 -6.66
N VAL A 76 -1.06 -11.33 -6.86
CA VAL A 76 -0.56 -10.42 -5.83
C VAL A 76 -1.58 -9.31 -5.63
N ILE A 77 -1.84 -8.94 -4.39
CA ILE A 77 -2.72 -7.84 -4.03
C ILE A 77 -1.90 -6.77 -3.31
N ARG A 78 -1.95 -5.55 -3.79
CA ARG A 78 -1.50 -4.39 -3.06
C ARG A 78 -2.71 -3.75 -2.39
N GLU A 79 -2.74 -3.79 -1.08
CA GLU A 79 -3.81 -3.12 -0.33
C GLU A 79 -3.69 -1.61 -0.36
N HIS A 80 -4.84 -0.96 -0.21
CA HIS A 80 -4.94 0.47 -0.03
C HIS A 80 -4.87 0.82 1.47
N THR A 81 -3.71 0.60 2.09
CA THR A 81 -3.47 0.83 3.53
C THR A 81 -3.78 2.25 3.98
N HIS A 82 -3.77 3.22 3.05
CA HIS A 82 -4.18 4.59 3.32
C HIS A 82 -5.61 4.67 3.85
N SER A 83 -6.53 3.85 3.33
CA SER A 83 -7.93 3.81 3.79
C SER A 83 -8.07 3.29 5.22
N ASP A 84 -7.21 2.35 5.65
CA ASP A 84 -7.24 1.80 6.99
C ASP A 84 -6.56 2.72 8.02
N TYR A 85 -5.46 3.37 7.65
CA TYR A 85 -4.58 4.04 8.61
C TYR A 85 -4.49 5.56 8.45
N CYS A 86 -4.87 6.14 7.31
CA CYS A 86 -4.67 7.56 7.04
C CYS A 86 -5.97 8.33 6.78
N VAL A 87 -7.10 7.87 7.33
CA VAL A 87 -8.42 8.50 7.15
C VAL A 87 -9.13 8.68 8.50
N GLY A 88 -9.86 9.78 8.64
CA GLY A 88 -10.73 10.07 9.81
C GLY A 88 -9.96 10.33 11.11
N ASP A 89 -10.73 10.36 12.20
CA ASP A 89 -10.19 10.68 13.54
C ASP A 89 -9.50 9.48 14.19
N ARG A 90 -9.81 8.27 13.76
CA ARG A 90 -9.19 7.02 14.23
C ARG A 90 -8.99 6.06 13.06
N GLU A 91 -7.85 5.39 13.08
CA GLU A 91 -7.57 4.28 12.18
C GLU A 91 -8.33 3.01 12.59
N THR A 92 -8.50 2.07 11.66
CA THR A 92 -9.23 0.81 11.91
C THR A 92 -8.48 -0.12 12.87
N GLY A 93 -7.15 -0.01 12.93
CA GLY A 93 -6.29 -0.87 13.74
C GLY A 93 -6.12 -2.29 13.17
N TYR A 94 -6.58 -2.55 11.96
CA TYR A 94 -6.40 -3.81 11.22
C TYR A 94 -6.50 -3.57 9.70
N SER A 95 -6.04 -4.53 8.90
CA SER A 95 -6.24 -4.52 7.46
C SER A 95 -7.61 -5.09 7.08
N GLU A 96 -8.43 -4.30 6.42
CA GLU A 96 -9.72 -4.75 5.89
C GLU A 96 -9.55 -5.82 4.80
N VAL A 97 -8.49 -5.77 4.01
CA VAL A 97 -8.20 -6.77 2.97
C VAL A 97 -7.80 -8.10 3.60
N VAL A 98 -6.83 -8.09 4.52
CA VAL A 98 -6.41 -9.31 5.22
C VAL A 98 -7.57 -9.95 5.96
N LYS A 99 -8.36 -9.16 6.69
CA LYS A 99 -9.55 -9.63 7.40
C LYS A 99 -10.57 -10.27 6.45
N SER A 100 -10.82 -9.66 5.29
CA SER A 100 -11.78 -10.17 4.31
C SER A 100 -11.32 -11.47 3.65
N LEU A 101 -10.02 -11.68 3.48
CA LEU A 101 -9.48 -12.80 2.70
C LEU A 101 -8.95 -13.96 3.55
N SER A 102 -8.66 -13.76 4.84
CA SER A 102 -8.01 -14.76 5.70
C SER A 102 -8.82 -16.03 5.91
N HIS A 103 -10.14 -16.01 5.70
CA HIS A 103 -10.99 -17.19 5.80
C HIS A 103 -10.82 -18.16 4.61
N SER A 104 -10.50 -17.62 3.44
CA SER A 104 -10.40 -18.39 2.17
C SER A 104 -8.96 -18.59 1.70
N PHE A 105 -7.99 -17.86 2.26
CA PHE A 105 -6.62 -17.87 1.78
C PHE A 105 -5.60 -17.95 2.92
N THR A 106 -4.50 -18.65 2.67
CA THR A 106 -3.26 -18.47 3.43
C THR A 106 -2.52 -17.29 2.82
N ILE A 107 -2.38 -16.19 3.56
CA ILE A 107 -1.85 -14.94 3.06
C ILE A 107 -0.37 -14.81 3.47
N LYS A 108 0.50 -14.52 2.50
CA LYS A 108 1.87 -14.07 2.72
C LYS A 108 1.93 -12.56 2.47
N SER A 109 2.35 -11.80 3.45
CA SER A 109 2.41 -10.34 3.37
C SER A 109 3.84 -9.84 3.41
N VAL A 110 4.17 -8.92 2.50
CA VAL A 110 5.37 -8.08 2.58
C VAL A 110 4.95 -6.65 2.87
N VAL A 111 5.68 -6.01 3.75
CA VAL A 111 5.48 -4.60 4.10
C VAL A 111 6.58 -3.77 3.47
N THR A 112 6.22 -2.74 2.74
CA THR A 112 7.18 -1.77 2.21
C THR A 112 7.08 -0.48 3.00
N ILE A 113 8.18 -0.06 3.59
CA ILE A 113 8.27 1.18 4.36
C ILE A 113 9.19 2.18 3.69
N ARG A 114 8.98 3.43 4.04
CA ARG A 114 9.83 4.55 3.65
C ARG A 114 10.00 5.46 4.87
N ASP A 115 11.10 6.21 4.92
CA ASP A 115 11.31 7.23 5.93
C ASP A 115 10.01 8.04 6.17
N PRO A 116 9.50 8.08 7.42
CA PRO A 116 8.24 8.75 7.73
C PRO A 116 8.21 10.23 7.36
N ILE A 117 9.34 10.93 7.44
CA ILE A 117 9.44 12.34 7.03
C ILE A 117 9.13 12.46 5.54
N ASP A 118 9.82 11.67 4.71
CA ASP A 118 9.62 11.68 3.27
C ASP A 118 8.21 11.25 2.85
N SER A 119 7.64 10.28 3.59
CA SER A 119 6.29 9.77 3.35
C SER A 119 5.23 10.82 3.70
N TYR A 120 5.35 11.47 4.86
CA TYR A 120 4.43 12.51 5.31
C TYR A 120 4.49 13.74 4.40
N LEU A 121 5.68 14.20 4.01
CA LEU A 121 5.82 15.29 3.05
C LEU A 121 5.19 14.95 1.70
N SER A 122 5.31 13.69 1.26
CA SER A 122 4.64 13.25 0.04
C SER A 122 3.12 13.27 0.17
N LEU A 123 2.60 12.81 1.31
CA LEU A 123 1.18 12.80 1.61
C LEU A 123 0.59 14.22 1.63
N LYS A 124 1.26 15.15 2.30
CA LYS A 124 0.84 16.56 2.33
C LYS A 124 0.84 17.22 0.95
N ASN A 125 1.88 16.97 0.15
CA ASN A 125 1.99 17.58 -1.17
C ASN A 125 0.94 17.08 -2.18
N ASN A 126 0.29 15.94 -1.91
CA ASN A 126 -0.76 15.40 -2.75
C ASN A 126 -2.16 15.61 -2.16
N ASP A 127 -2.29 16.38 -1.07
CA ASP A 127 -3.54 16.58 -0.33
C ASP A 127 -4.20 15.27 0.13
N TRP A 128 -3.36 14.27 0.50
CA TRP A 128 -3.81 12.94 0.95
C TRP A 128 -3.80 12.76 2.46
N ALA A 129 -3.59 13.82 3.22
CA ALA A 129 -3.67 13.78 4.69
C ALA A 129 -5.14 13.86 5.14
N HIS A 130 -5.87 12.75 5.05
CA HIS A 130 -7.30 12.66 5.33
C HIS A 130 -7.61 12.29 6.79
N PHE A 131 -6.69 12.50 7.71
CA PHE A 131 -6.81 12.17 9.13
C PHE A 131 -6.74 13.41 10.03
N SER A 132 -7.24 13.30 11.24
CA SER A 132 -7.23 14.34 12.25
C SER A 132 -6.67 13.81 13.58
N PRO A 133 -5.84 14.58 14.31
CA PRO A 133 -5.24 15.84 13.88
C PRO A 133 -4.22 15.68 12.75
N ASN A 134 -4.20 16.59 11.78
CA ASN A 134 -3.27 16.53 10.65
C ASN A 134 -1.90 17.12 11.03
N ASN A 135 -1.09 16.36 11.77
CA ASN A 135 0.26 16.69 12.15
C ASN A 135 1.19 15.47 12.06
N PHE A 136 2.50 15.71 12.19
CA PHE A 136 3.51 14.68 12.00
C PHE A 136 3.47 13.59 13.09
N GLU A 137 3.22 13.97 14.35
CA GLU A 137 3.11 13.00 15.45
C GLU A 137 1.98 12.01 15.22
N GLU A 138 0.78 12.51 14.84
CA GLU A 138 -0.37 11.63 14.55
C GLU A 138 -0.10 10.72 13.35
N TYR A 139 0.56 11.23 12.31
CA TYR A 139 0.99 10.39 11.18
C TYR A 139 1.91 9.26 11.64
N CYS A 140 2.92 9.58 12.43
CA CYS A 140 3.86 8.58 12.95
C CYS A 140 3.19 7.58 13.90
N ARG A 141 2.26 8.03 14.74
CA ARG A 141 1.48 7.17 15.62
C ARG A 141 0.68 6.14 14.82
N ARG A 142 0.00 6.56 13.75
CA ARG A 142 -0.73 5.68 12.83
C ARG A 142 0.22 4.75 12.08
N TYR A 143 1.40 5.23 11.76
CA TYR A 143 2.44 4.42 11.13
C TYR A 143 2.93 3.30 12.08
N VAL A 144 3.08 3.57 13.37
CA VAL A 144 3.37 2.53 14.39
C VAL A 144 2.24 1.50 14.45
N THR A 145 0.98 1.95 14.52
CA THR A 145 -0.19 1.04 14.50
C THR A 145 -0.19 0.15 13.23
N PHE A 146 0.10 0.73 12.07
CA PHE A 146 0.26 -0.04 10.84
C PHE A 146 1.36 -1.11 10.95
N LEU A 147 2.54 -0.75 11.42
CA LEU A 147 3.67 -1.68 11.57
C LEU A 147 3.36 -2.83 12.54
N ASP A 148 2.68 -2.54 13.63
CA ASP A 148 2.33 -3.53 14.65
C ASP A 148 1.28 -4.55 14.15
N ASN A 149 0.40 -4.13 13.23
CA ASN A 149 -0.55 -5.05 12.58
C ASN A 149 0.10 -6.05 11.62
N TYR A 150 1.34 -5.78 11.19
CA TYR A 150 2.12 -6.65 10.30
C TYR A 150 3.39 -7.20 10.95
N ASP A 151 3.37 -7.41 12.25
CA ASP A 151 4.54 -7.79 13.05
C ASP A 151 5.22 -9.09 12.57
N ASN A 152 4.45 -10.01 12.00
CA ASN A 152 4.94 -11.27 11.44
C ASN A 152 5.28 -11.19 9.94
N SER A 153 5.23 -10.01 9.33
CA SER A 153 5.51 -9.81 7.91
C SER A 153 6.97 -9.42 7.66
N GLN A 154 7.48 -9.77 6.48
CA GLN A 154 8.78 -9.27 6.05
C GLN A 154 8.69 -7.79 5.68
N VAL A 155 9.58 -6.97 6.24
CA VAL A 155 9.61 -5.52 6.01
C VAL A 155 10.77 -5.18 5.08
N PHE A 156 10.47 -4.43 4.01
CA PHE A 156 11.44 -3.94 3.05
C PHE A 156 11.46 -2.41 3.03
N LYS A 157 12.64 -1.83 3.21
CA LYS A 157 12.83 -0.38 3.15
C LYS A 157 12.92 0.08 1.71
N TYR A 158 12.17 1.13 1.36
CA TYR A 158 12.27 1.79 0.05
C TYR A 158 13.70 2.25 -0.24
N GLU A 159 14.41 2.74 0.75
CA GLU A 159 15.78 3.20 0.65
C GLU A 159 16.73 2.08 0.23
N ALA A 160 16.65 0.93 0.90
CA ALA A 160 17.43 -0.26 0.54
C ALA A 160 17.07 -0.77 -0.86
N PHE A 161 15.77 -0.73 -1.20
CA PHE A 161 15.31 -1.14 -2.52
C PHE A 161 15.89 -0.27 -3.65
N VAL A 162 15.96 1.04 -3.48
CA VAL A 162 16.50 1.92 -4.53
C VAL A 162 18.03 1.88 -4.62
N GLU A 163 18.72 1.45 -3.57
CA GLU A 163 20.17 1.22 -3.57
C GLU A 163 20.53 -0.10 -4.26
N ASN A 164 19.80 -1.18 -3.98
CA ASN A 164 20.08 -2.53 -4.50
C ASN A 164 18.79 -3.19 -5.03
N PRO A 165 18.19 -2.70 -6.13
CA PRO A 165 16.86 -3.15 -6.55
C PRO A 165 16.82 -4.63 -6.96
N ILE A 166 17.86 -5.17 -7.54
CA ILE A 166 17.94 -6.59 -7.96
C ILE A 166 17.93 -7.49 -6.72
N GLU A 167 18.80 -7.23 -5.76
CA GLU A 167 18.91 -8.04 -4.55
C GLU A 167 17.62 -7.97 -3.71
N GLN A 168 17.10 -6.76 -3.50
CA GLN A 168 15.86 -6.58 -2.74
C GLN A 168 14.65 -7.23 -3.43
N MET A 169 14.56 -7.15 -4.76
CA MET A 169 13.49 -7.80 -5.50
C MET A 169 13.61 -9.32 -5.44
N LYS A 170 14.81 -9.86 -5.48
CA LYS A 170 15.05 -11.29 -5.32
C LYS A 170 14.57 -11.80 -3.95
N LEU A 171 14.91 -11.08 -2.87
CA LEU A 171 14.44 -11.42 -1.52
C LEU A 171 12.90 -11.34 -1.40
N ILE A 172 12.27 -10.34 -2.02
CA ILE A 172 10.80 -10.22 -2.06
C ILE A 172 10.20 -11.42 -2.80
N CYS A 173 10.72 -11.77 -3.98
CA CYS A 173 10.23 -12.89 -4.77
C CYS A 173 10.42 -14.23 -4.03
N GLU A 174 11.57 -14.44 -3.41
CA GLU A 174 11.83 -15.63 -2.60
C GLU A 174 10.82 -15.78 -1.45
N TYR A 175 10.59 -14.72 -0.70
CA TYR A 175 9.61 -14.75 0.39
C TYR A 175 8.19 -14.96 -0.11
N MET A 176 7.80 -14.32 -1.20
CA MET A 176 6.45 -14.40 -1.79
C MET A 176 6.26 -15.65 -2.68
N GLU A 177 7.29 -16.47 -2.86
CA GLU A 177 7.27 -17.64 -3.77
C GLU A 177 6.91 -17.26 -5.22
N LEU A 178 7.47 -16.14 -5.69
CA LEU A 178 7.34 -15.66 -7.06
C LEU A 178 8.59 -16.01 -7.87
N ASP A 179 8.42 -16.23 -9.17
CA ASP A 179 9.54 -16.36 -10.08
C ASP A 179 10.27 -15.01 -10.21
N PHE A 180 11.60 -15.04 -10.13
CA PHE A 180 12.42 -13.84 -10.24
C PHE A 180 13.11 -13.76 -11.61
N VAL A 181 13.08 -12.57 -12.22
CA VAL A 181 13.90 -12.22 -13.39
C VAL A 181 14.49 -10.83 -13.21
N ASP A 182 15.76 -10.64 -13.53
CA ASP A 182 16.46 -9.36 -13.41
C ASP A 182 16.06 -8.34 -14.48
N SER A 183 15.53 -8.82 -15.60
CA SER A 183 15.00 -7.98 -16.68
C SER A 183 13.80 -7.11 -16.27
N PHE A 184 13.25 -7.28 -15.05
CA PHE A 184 12.21 -6.36 -14.57
C PHE A 184 12.65 -4.88 -14.60
N LEU A 185 13.95 -4.62 -14.54
CA LEU A 185 14.50 -3.26 -14.63
C LEU A 185 14.20 -2.59 -15.97
N ASP A 186 14.02 -3.39 -17.02
CA ASP A 186 13.74 -2.90 -18.38
C ASP A 186 12.24 -2.65 -18.61
N PHE A 187 11.37 -3.22 -17.75
CA PHE A 187 9.92 -3.24 -18.00
C PHE A 187 9.06 -2.62 -16.89
N PHE A 188 9.61 -2.40 -15.68
CA PHE A 188 8.79 -1.96 -14.54
C PHE A 188 8.06 -0.64 -14.77
N ASP A 189 8.56 0.24 -15.62
CA ASP A 189 7.95 1.52 -15.94
C ASP A 189 6.76 1.42 -16.89
N THR A 190 6.66 0.30 -17.62
CA THR A 190 5.50 -0.01 -18.48
C THR A 190 4.30 -0.50 -17.69
N ALA A 191 4.52 -0.97 -16.45
CA ALA A 191 3.45 -1.46 -15.60
C ALA A 191 2.52 -0.32 -15.15
N VAL A 192 1.23 -0.51 -15.40
CA VAL A 192 0.19 0.42 -14.98
C VAL A 192 -0.36 -0.04 -13.63
N VAL A 193 -0.19 0.78 -12.60
CA VAL A 193 -0.74 0.55 -11.26
C VAL A 193 -1.50 1.78 -10.79
N THR A 194 -2.56 1.59 -10.02
CA THR A 194 -3.28 2.70 -9.37
C THR A 194 -2.46 3.30 -8.23
N GLY A 195 -2.81 4.49 -7.75
CA GLY A 195 -2.13 5.17 -6.63
C GLY A 195 -0.66 5.50 -6.88
N ASP A 196 -0.30 5.76 -8.13
CA ASP A 196 1.05 6.17 -8.49
C ASP A 196 1.20 7.69 -8.27
N SER A 197 2.04 8.08 -7.33
CA SER A 197 2.37 9.50 -7.04
C SER A 197 3.17 10.20 -8.16
N GLY A 198 3.12 9.67 -9.40
CA GLY A 198 3.66 10.32 -10.58
C GLY A 198 5.17 10.14 -10.79
N ARG A 199 5.72 8.98 -10.47
CA ARG A 199 7.06 8.64 -10.92
C ARG A 199 7.05 8.42 -12.43
N LYS A 200 7.66 9.35 -13.17
CA LYS A 200 7.82 9.28 -14.64
C LYS A 200 9.21 8.76 -15.07
N SER A 201 10.09 8.45 -14.11
CA SER A 201 11.44 8.00 -14.40
C SER A 201 11.48 6.50 -14.69
N SER A 202 12.10 6.12 -15.80
CA SER A 202 12.43 4.75 -16.15
C SER A 202 13.59 4.17 -15.31
N ASN A 203 14.25 4.99 -14.48
CA ASN A 203 15.37 4.55 -13.66
C ASN A 203 14.99 4.46 -12.19
N ILE A 204 15.40 3.38 -11.52
CA ILE A 204 15.31 3.23 -10.07
C ILE A 204 16.48 3.98 -9.45
N SER A 205 16.21 5.06 -8.75
CA SER A 205 17.24 5.88 -8.11
C SER A 205 16.71 6.52 -6.83
N LYS A 206 17.62 6.82 -5.92
CA LYS A 206 17.33 7.58 -4.71
C LYS A 206 16.81 8.97 -5.08
N ARG A 207 15.73 9.40 -4.46
CA ARG A 207 15.23 10.77 -4.59
C ARG A 207 15.86 11.65 -3.53
N THR A 208 16.20 12.87 -3.89
CA THR A 208 16.59 13.88 -2.91
C THR A 208 15.42 14.15 -1.97
N ARG A 209 15.69 14.19 -0.66
CA ARG A 209 14.69 14.59 0.34
C ARG A 209 14.17 15.98 0.03
N ARG A 210 12.87 16.18 0.18
CA ARG A 210 12.24 17.48 0.07
C ARG A 210 12.71 18.38 1.21
N GLU A 211 12.70 19.69 0.98
CA GLU A 211 12.99 20.65 2.03
C GLU A 211 11.98 20.52 3.18
N VAL A 212 12.49 20.56 4.38
CA VAL A 212 11.71 20.48 5.62
C VAL A 212 11.65 21.88 6.21
N SER A 213 10.44 22.43 6.38
CA SER A 213 10.27 23.75 7.01
C SER A 213 10.74 23.75 8.46
N ASN A 214 11.07 24.92 9.01
CA ASN A 214 11.47 25.04 10.42
C ASN A 214 10.40 24.53 11.38
N GLU A 215 9.12 24.76 11.06
CA GLU A 215 7.99 24.26 11.85
C GLU A 215 7.97 22.73 11.87
N MET A 216 8.12 22.12 10.71
CA MET A 216 8.18 20.67 10.58
C MET A 216 9.40 20.08 11.30
N GLN A 217 10.56 20.75 11.28
CA GLN A 217 11.73 20.32 12.03
C GLN A 217 11.45 20.28 13.55
N GLU A 218 10.72 21.24 14.06
CA GLU A 218 10.31 21.24 15.48
C GLU A 218 9.27 20.15 15.79
N GLU A 219 8.38 19.84 14.88
CA GLU A 219 7.47 18.69 15.03
C GLU A 219 8.24 17.36 15.04
N ILE A 220 9.20 17.19 14.15
CA ILE A 220 10.06 15.99 14.08
C ILE A 220 10.81 15.77 15.38
N LYS A 221 11.48 16.81 15.90
CA LYS A 221 12.25 16.73 17.16
C LYS A 221 11.38 16.33 18.36
N LYS A 222 10.11 16.71 18.37
CA LYS A 222 9.16 16.44 19.46
C LYS A 222 8.46 15.11 19.32
N SER A 223 8.42 14.53 18.13
CA SER A 223 7.65 13.33 17.84
C SER A 223 8.22 12.10 18.55
N GLN A 224 7.45 11.55 19.48
CA GLN A 224 7.80 10.31 20.17
C GLN A 224 7.57 9.09 19.28
N SER A 225 6.50 9.10 18.51
CA SER A 225 6.18 8.01 17.57
C SER A 225 7.21 7.91 16.45
N TYR A 226 7.74 9.05 15.97
CA TYR A 226 8.85 9.04 15.01
C TYR A 226 10.10 8.39 15.59
N ARG A 227 10.49 8.73 16.84
CA ARG A 227 11.64 8.10 17.50
C ARG A 227 11.48 6.58 17.58
N THR A 228 10.30 6.09 17.94
CA THR A 228 9.99 4.66 17.96
C THR A 228 10.24 4.00 16.60
N ILE A 229 9.82 4.63 15.51
CA ILE A 229 10.05 4.12 14.15
C ILE A 229 11.53 4.20 13.77
N ALA A 230 12.19 5.33 14.09
CA ALA A 230 13.59 5.56 13.79
C ALA A 230 14.48 4.53 14.50
N ASP A 231 14.24 4.26 15.77
CA ASP A 231 14.96 3.24 16.54
C ASP A 231 14.74 1.83 15.96
N ARG A 232 13.48 1.49 15.62
CA ARG A 232 13.12 0.16 15.08
C ARG A 232 13.74 -0.10 13.70
N PHE A 233 13.86 0.92 12.85
CA PHE A 233 14.29 0.79 11.46
C PHE A 233 15.58 1.56 11.12
N HIS A 234 16.27 2.10 12.10
CA HIS A 234 17.53 2.82 11.92
C HIS A 234 17.41 3.99 10.92
N TYR A 235 16.39 4.82 11.08
CA TYR A 235 16.32 6.11 10.42
C TYR A 235 17.03 7.18 11.23
N GLU A 236 17.58 8.18 10.53
CA GLU A 236 18.22 9.33 11.17
C GLU A 236 17.17 10.23 11.84
N LEU A 237 17.46 10.69 13.07
CA LEU A 237 16.60 11.59 13.85
C LEU A 237 16.84 13.07 13.47
#